data_06456f9c095c941ac7133bb5ffa1eb2e
#
_entry.id   06456f9c095c941ac7133bb5ffa1eb2e
#
_cell.length_a   1.000
_cell.length_b   1.000
_cell.length_c   1.000
_cell.angle_alpha   90.00
_cell.angle_beta   90.00
_cell.angle_gamma   90.00
#
_symmetry.space_group_name_H-M   'P 1'
#
loop_
_entity.id
_entity.type
_entity.pdbx_description
1 polymer ?
#
loop_
_entity_poly.entity_id
_entity_poly.type
_entity_poly.pdbx_seq_one_letter_code
_entity_poly.pdbx_strand_id
1 'polypeptide(L)'
;MQLGMIGLGRMGANIVRRLAKGGHDCVVYDHDPDAVKAMAGEDRTTGVASLRELSQRLSAPRVVWVMVPAGNITTAVIEELANTLEAGDIVIDGGNTYYRDDLRHEKHVVQEGNSPTRLCTSGGVWGRERGYCLMIGGDGDAFARAEPIFATVAPGVAAAPRTPGRDGEVAPSEQGYLHCGPCGSGHFVKMVHNGIEYGMMASLAEGLNILRNADVGTRVQHGDAETAPLPNPECYQYDFDIPEVAEVWRRGSVIGSWLLDLTAIALRESPDLAEFSGRVSDSGEGRWTAIAAIDEGVPAPVLTTALQSRFASRDLDDFANKALSAMRKQFGGHAEKPAN
;
A
#
# COMPACT_ATOMS: atom_id res chain seq x y z
N MET A 1 4.61 -23.06 -14.17
CA MET A 1 3.36 -22.71 -14.90
C MET A 1 3.67 -21.57 -15.87
N GLN A 2 2.79 -21.35 -16.84
CA GLN A 2 2.85 -20.17 -17.71
C GLN A 2 1.83 -19.12 -17.23
N LEU A 3 2.18 -17.82 -17.31
CA LEU A 3 1.23 -16.74 -17.05
C LEU A 3 1.53 -15.52 -17.93
N GLY A 4 0.49 -14.70 -18.16
CA GLY A 4 0.59 -13.38 -18.75
C GLY A 4 0.75 -12.30 -17.68
N MET A 5 1.66 -11.35 -17.88
CA MET A 5 1.77 -10.15 -17.03
C MET A 5 1.50 -8.91 -17.87
N ILE A 6 0.57 -8.08 -17.42
CA ILE A 6 0.20 -6.81 -18.03
C ILE A 6 0.58 -5.68 -17.09
N GLY A 7 1.44 -4.78 -17.56
CA GLY A 7 2.01 -3.71 -16.75
C GLY A 7 3.37 -4.11 -16.16
N LEU A 8 4.43 -3.48 -16.68
CA LEU A 8 5.83 -3.77 -16.34
C LEU A 8 6.50 -2.64 -15.55
N GLY A 9 5.70 -1.84 -14.86
CA GLY A 9 6.20 -0.90 -13.87
C GLY A 9 6.99 -1.61 -12.75
N ARG A 10 7.46 -0.85 -11.76
CA ARG A 10 8.29 -1.39 -10.65
C ARG A 10 7.75 -2.67 -10.02
N MET A 11 6.44 -2.77 -9.87
CA MET A 11 5.80 -3.94 -9.25
C MET A 11 5.74 -5.13 -10.22
N GLY A 12 5.13 -4.96 -11.40
CA GLY A 12 4.94 -6.04 -12.35
C GLY A 12 6.25 -6.67 -12.81
N ALA A 13 7.26 -5.85 -13.17
CA ALA A 13 8.57 -6.36 -13.54
C ALA A 13 9.23 -7.18 -12.41
N ASN A 14 9.12 -6.75 -11.16
CA ASN A 14 9.68 -7.48 -10.03
C ASN A 14 8.95 -8.79 -9.74
N ILE A 15 7.62 -8.83 -9.93
CA ILE A 15 6.83 -10.07 -9.83
C ILE A 15 7.27 -11.05 -10.92
N VAL A 16 7.42 -10.59 -12.18
CA VAL A 16 7.90 -11.42 -13.30
C VAL A 16 9.26 -12.04 -12.97
N ARG A 17 10.22 -11.23 -12.51
CA ARG A 17 11.56 -11.74 -12.15
C ARG A 17 11.52 -12.80 -11.06
N ARG A 18 10.65 -12.61 -10.06
CA ARG A 18 10.48 -13.58 -8.97
C ARG A 18 9.84 -14.87 -9.46
N LEU A 19 8.85 -14.77 -10.33
CA LEU A 19 8.18 -15.90 -10.96
C LEU A 19 9.13 -16.69 -11.88
N ALA A 20 9.89 -16.00 -12.73
CA ALA A 20 10.89 -16.61 -13.60
C ALA A 20 11.95 -17.36 -12.80
N LYS A 21 12.46 -16.76 -11.71
CA LYS A 21 13.38 -17.42 -10.77
C LYS A 21 12.75 -18.67 -10.12
N GLY A 22 11.43 -18.66 -9.90
CA GLY A 22 10.66 -19.80 -9.39
C GLY A 22 10.29 -20.83 -10.44
N GLY A 23 10.77 -20.69 -11.69
CA GLY A 23 10.58 -21.66 -12.78
C GLY A 23 9.28 -21.48 -13.57
N HIS A 24 8.59 -20.34 -13.45
CA HIS A 24 7.43 -20.00 -14.25
C HIS A 24 7.84 -19.33 -15.56
N ASP A 25 7.09 -19.56 -16.64
CA ASP A 25 7.28 -18.89 -17.93
C ASP A 25 6.32 -17.69 -18.03
N CYS A 26 6.83 -16.50 -18.31
CA CYS A 26 6.05 -15.26 -18.31
C CYS A 26 5.94 -14.68 -19.72
N VAL A 27 4.71 -14.45 -20.18
CA VAL A 27 4.42 -13.65 -21.38
C VAL A 27 4.07 -12.24 -20.91
N VAL A 28 4.83 -11.21 -21.34
CA VAL A 28 4.74 -9.87 -20.75
C VAL A 28 4.32 -8.84 -21.78
N TYR A 29 3.46 -7.93 -21.34
CA TYR A 29 2.98 -6.80 -22.11
C TYR A 29 2.96 -5.53 -21.27
N ASP A 30 3.35 -4.43 -21.87
CA ASP A 30 3.13 -3.07 -21.36
C ASP A 30 2.77 -2.16 -22.54
N HIS A 31 2.08 -1.05 -22.27
CA HIS A 31 1.81 -0.02 -23.26
C HIS A 31 3.09 0.70 -23.72
N ASP A 32 4.14 0.68 -22.88
CA ASP A 32 5.48 1.15 -23.20
C ASP A 32 6.31 0.03 -23.83
N PRO A 33 6.63 0.10 -25.14
CA PRO A 33 7.40 -0.92 -25.82
C PRO A 33 8.84 -1.06 -25.27
N ASP A 34 9.42 -0.02 -24.70
CA ASP A 34 10.76 -0.09 -24.12
C ASP A 34 10.77 -0.92 -22.83
N ALA A 35 9.71 -0.84 -22.02
CA ALA A 35 9.52 -1.71 -20.86
C ALA A 35 9.41 -3.18 -21.28
N VAL A 36 8.64 -3.47 -22.33
CA VAL A 36 8.53 -4.84 -22.89
C VAL A 36 9.89 -5.34 -23.37
N LYS A 37 10.61 -4.52 -24.13
CA LYS A 37 11.93 -4.87 -24.68
C LYS A 37 12.95 -5.14 -23.57
N ALA A 38 12.92 -4.34 -22.49
CA ALA A 38 13.80 -4.52 -21.34
C ALA A 38 13.56 -5.87 -20.64
N MET A 39 12.31 -6.32 -20.57
CA MET A 39 11.94 -7.60 -19.95
C MET A 39 12.11 -8.82 -20.87
N ALA A 40 11.91 -8.65 -22.18
CA ALA A 40 11.97 -9.75 -23.15
C ALA A 40 13.35 -10.43 -23.26
N GLY A 41 14.40 -9.81 -22.74
CA GLY A 41 15.75 -10.38 -22.68
C GLY A 41 16.04 -11.16 -21.39
N GLU A 42 15.13 -11.17 -20.43
CA GLU A 42 15.31 -11.89 -19.17
C GLU A 42 14.89 -13.37 -19.30
N ASP A 43 15.47 -14.23 -18.46
CA ASP A 43 15.17 -15.66 -18.46
C ASP A 43 13.66 -15.93 -18.31
N ARG A 44 13.16 -16.94 -19.03
CA ARG A 44 11.75 -17.39 -19.02
C ARG A 44 10.72 -16.27 -19.31
N THR A 45 11.13 -15.22 -20.03
CA THR A 45 10.26 -14.07 -20.30
C THR A 45 10.13 -13.84 -21.81
N THR A 46 8.90 -13.74 -22.30
CA THR A 46 8.58 -13.47 -23.71
C THR A 46 7.78 -12.18 -23.81
N GLY A 47 8.33 -11.16 -24.47
CA GLY A 47 7.63 -9.90 -24.72
C GLY A 47 6.67 -10.01 -25.91
N VAL A 48 5.51 -9.34 -25.82
CA VAL A 48 4.51 -9.26 -26.89
C VAL A 48 4.06 -7.82 -27.13
N ALA A 49 3.49 -7.53 -28.31
CA ALA A 49 3.14 -6.20 -28.74
C ALA A 49 1.65 -5.83 -28.48
N SER A 50 0.82 -6.77 -28.04
CA SER A 50 -0.60 -6.52 -27.78
C SER A 50 -1.20 -7.51 -26.79
N LEU A 51 -2.33 -7.16 -26.16
CA LEU A 51 -3.10 -8.05 -25.29
C LEU A 51 -3.62 -9.28 -26.07
N ARG A 52 -3.98 -9.09 -27.32
CA ARG A 52 -4.38 -10.21 -28.19
C ARG A 52 -3.23 -11.19 -28.43
N GLU A 53 -2.03 -10.71 -28.71
CA GLU A 53 -0.85 -11.57 -28.86
C GLU A 53 -0.52 -12.28 -27.54
N LEU A 54 -0.64 -11.60 -26.38
CA LEU A 54 -0.47 -12.19 -25.06
C LEU A 54 -1.40 -13.39 -24.88
N SER A 55 -2.70 -13.22 -25.15
CA SER A 55 -3.68 -14.31 -25.04
C SER A 55 -3.37 -15.48 -25.98
N GLN A 56 -2.88 -15.22 -27.18
CA GLN A 56 -2.52 -16.25 -28.16
C GLN A 56 -1.26 -17.02 -27.79
N ARG A 57 -0.32 -16.41 -27.07
CA ARG A 57 0.93 -17.04 -26.61
C ARG A 57 0.75 -17.91 -25.38
N LEU A 58 -0.33 -17.69 -24.64
CA LEU A 58 -0.64 -18.46 -23.43
C LEU A 58 -1.41 -19.74 -23.79
N SER A 59 -1.08 -20.82 -23.10
CA SER A 59 -1.80 -22.10 -23.19
C SER A 59 -3.03 -22.08 -22.28
N ALA A 60 -4.18 -22.50 -22.76
CA ALA A 60 -5.39 -22.64 -21.95
C ALA A 60 -5.27 -23.80 -20.93
N PRO A 61 -5.83 -23.69 -19.73
CA PRO A 61 -6.47 -22.49 -19.17
C PRO A 61 -5.44 -21.42 -18.83
N ARG A 62 -5.68 -20.22 -19.34
CA ARG A 62 -4.73 -19.10 -19.23
C ARG A 62 -4.84 -18.43 -17.86
N VAL A 63 -3.71 -17.93 -17.36
CA VAL A 63 -3.65 -17.06 -16.17
C VAL A 63 -3.02 -15.73 -16.57
N VAL A 64 -3.73 -14.63 -16.37
CA VAL A 64 -3.26 -13.28 -16.71
C VAL A 64 -3.29 -12.39 -15.47
N TRP A 65 -2.16 -11.80 -15.12
CA TRP A 65 -2.01 -10.88 -14.00
C TRP A 65 -1.90 -9.45 -14.51
N VAL A 66 -2.80 -8.59 -14.04
CA VAL A 66 -2.91 -7.17 -14.41
C VAL A 66 -2.29 -6.31 -13.31
N MET A 67 -1.28 -5.51 -13.64
CA MET A 67 -0.52 -4.63 -12.74
C MET A 67 -0.45 -3.20 -13.30
N VAL A 68 -1.61 -2.64 -13.66
CA VAL A 68 -1.73 -1.28 -14.19
C VAL A 68 -2.36 -0.33 -13.16
N PRO A 69 -2.27 1.00 -13.37
CA PRO A 69 -2.93 1.96 -12.47
C PRO A 69 -4.43 1.71 -12.35
N ALA A 70 -4.94 1.74 -11.10
CA ALA A 70 -6.34 1.52 -10.79
C ALA A 70 -7.29 2.53 -11.47
N GLY A 71 -8.56 2.16 -11.58
CA GLY A 71 -9.61 2.97 -12.19
C GLY A 71 -9.81 2.65 -13.67
N ASN A 72 -10.00 3.68 -14.52
CA ASN A 72 -10.39 3.52 -15.92
C ASN A 72 -9.38 2.67 -16.73
N ILE A 73 -8.09 2.72 -16.41
CA ILE A 73 -7.06 1.95 -17.11
C ILE A 73 -7.25 0.46 -16.82
N THR A 74 -7.39 0.09 -15.56
CA THR A 74 -7.66 -1.30 -15.16
C THR A 74 -8.96 -1.79 -15.78
N THR A 75 -10.02 -0.98 -15.73
CA THR A 75 -11.32 -1.31 -16.34
C THR A 75 -11.18 -1.63 -17.82
N ALA A 76 -10.53 -0.75 -18.61
CA ALA A 76 -10.34 -0.95 -20.05
C ALA A 76 -9.54 -2.22 -20.37
N VAL A 77 -8.47 -2.50 -19.61
CA VAL A 77 -7.68 -3.73 -19.78
C VAL A 77 -8.51 -4.97 -19.50
N ILE A 78 -9.32 -4.95 -18.45
CA ILE A 78 -10.17 -6.08 -18.07
C ILE A 78 -11.27 -6.33 -19.14
N GLU A 79 -11.89 -5.28 -19.66
CA GLU A 79 -12.87 -5.36 -20.74
C GLU A 79 -12.26 -5.93 -22.03
N GLU A 80 -11.04 -5.51 -22.41
CA GLU A 80 -10.33 -6.06 -23.55
C GLU A 80 -9.97 -7.55 -23.34
N LEU A 81 -9.56 -7.93 -22.13
CA LEU A 81 -9.29 -9.34 -21.79
C LEU A 81 -10.56 -10.19 -21.81
N ALA A 82 -11.70 -9.66 -21.38
CA ALA A 82 -12.97 -10.38 -21.46
C ALA A 82 -13.37 -10.75 -22.91
N ASN A 83 -12.95 -9.93 -23.89
CA ASN A 83 -13.18 -10.21 -25.31
C ASN A 83 -12.16 -11.21 -25.94
N THR A 84 -11.07 -11.52 -25.25
CA THR A 84 -9.98 -12.35 -25.82
C THR A 84 -9.72 -13.64 -25.06
N LEU A 85 -10.16 -13.71 -23.81
CA LEU A 85 -10.05 -14.88 -22.94
C LEU A 85 -11.37 -15.70 -22.97
N GLU A 86 -11.29 -16.93 -22.52
CA GLU A 86 -12.38 -17.89 -22.55
C GLU A 86 -12.79 -18.33 -21.14
N ALA A 87 -13.95 -18.96 -21.01
CA ALA A 87 -14.36 -19.58 -19.76
C ALA A 87 -13.31 -20.60 -19.29
N GLY A 88 -12.95 -20.50 -18.01
CA GLY A 88 -11.88 -21.32 -17.44
C GLY A 88 -10.53 -20.61 -17.38
N ASP A 89 -10.31 -19.51 -18.12
CA ASP A 89 -9.16 -18.65 -17.94
C ASP A 89 -9.29 -17.83 -16.64
N ILE A 90 -8.21 -17.30 -16.12
CA ILE A 90 -8.14 -16.55 -14.86
C ILE A 90 -7.52 -15.18 -15.13
N VAL A 91 -8.19 -14.12 -14.66
CA VAL A 91 -7.63 -12.77 -14.61
C VAL A 91 -7.39 -12.40 -13.15
N ILE A 92 -6.15 -12.05 -12.81
CA ILE A 92 -5.74 -11.57 -11.49
C ILE A 92 -5.60 -10.05 -11.58
N ASP A 93 -6.45 -9.29 -10.90
CA ASP A 93 -6.25 -7.86 -10.67
C ASP A 93 -5.31 -7.67 -9.49
N GLY A 94 -4.07 -7.29 -9.76
CA GLY A 94 -3.04 -7.04 -8.74
C GLY A 94 -2.79 -5.56 -8.48
N GLY A 95 -3.62 -4.68 -9.03
CA GLY A 95 -3.55 -3.25 -8.86
C GLY A 95 -3.96 -2.79 -7.46
N ASN A 96 -3.95 -1.46 -7.26
CA ASN A 96 -4.48 -0.85 -6.05
C ASN A 96 -5.96 -0.50 -6.26
N THR A 97 -6.78 -1.51 -6.54
CA THR A 97 -8.19 -1.35 -6.93
C THR A 97 -9.09 -1.21 -5.69
N TYR A 98 -10.11 -0.35 -5.80
CA TYR A 98 -11.16 -0.27 -4.79
C TYR A 98 -12.05 -1.51 -4.86
N TYR A 99 -12.22 -2.23 -3.75
CA TYR A 99 -12.98 -3.49 -3.72
C TYR A 99 -14.39 -3.40 -4.33
N ARG A 100 -15.03 -2.22 -4.32
CA ARG A 100 -16.32 -2.00 -4.96
C ARG A 100 -16.25 -2.01 -6.49
N ASP A 101 -15.09 -1.72 -7.05
CA ASP A 101 -14.87 -1.83 -8.49
C ASP A 101 -14.75 -3.31 -8.89
N ASP A 102 -14.13 -4.16 -8.05
CA ASP A 102 -14.15 -5.61 -8.26
C ASP A 102 -15.57 -6.14 -8.36
N LEU A 103 -16.45 -5.76 -7.41
CA LEU A 103 -17.84 -6.19 -7.39
C LEU A 103 -18.64 -5.67 -8.61
N ARG A 104 -18.29 -4.49 -9.12
CA ARG A 104 -18.90 -3.94 -10.35
C ARG A 104 -18.45 -4.72 -11.57
N HIS A 105 -17.15 -4.96 -11.68
CA HIS A 105 -16.59 -5.71 -12.80
C HIS A 105 -17.08 -7.16 -12.82
N GLU A 106 -17.20 -7.82 -11.67
CA GLU A 106 -17.74 -9.19 -11.59
C GLU A 106 -19.17 -9.26 -12.16
N LYS A 107 -20.03 -8.30 -11.80
CA LYS A 107 -21.41 -8.26 -12.31
C LYS A 107 -21.49 -8.10 -13.82
N HIS A 108 -20.61 -7.31 -14.43
CA HIS A 108 -20.55 -7.15 -15.89
C HIS A 108 -20.09 -8.43 -16.58
N VAL A 109 -19.08 -9.08 -16.03
CA VAL A 109 -18.48 -10.29 -16.59
C VAL A 109 -19.44 -11.48 -16.54
N VAL A 110 -20.20 -11.65 -15.44
CA VAL A 110 -21.19 -12.75 -15.30
C VAL A 110 -22.34 -12.61 -16.29
N GLN A 111 -22.70 -11.40 -16.73
CA GLN A 111 -23.79 -11.20 -17.69
C GLN A 111 -23.44 -11.67 -19.12
N GLU A 112 -22.17 -11.79 -19.46
CA GLU A 112 -21.72 -12.19 -20.82
C GLU A 112 -21.51 -13.70 -20.99
N GLY A 113 -21.67 -14.50 -19.94
CA GLY A 113 -21.80 -15.98 -20.00
C GLY A 113 -20.55 -16.79 -20.40
N ASN A 114 -19.47 -16.17 -20.83
CA ASN A 114 -18.25 -16.85 -21.31
C ASN A 114 -16.95 -16.16 -20.86
N SER A 115 -16.96 -15.56 -19.70
CA SER A 115 -15.90 -14.69 -19.22
C SER A 115 -14.92 -15.39 -18.30
N PRO A 116 -13.64 -14.94 -18.25
CA PRO A 116 -12.64 -15.49 -17.36
C PRO A 116 -12.99 -15.26 -15.89
N THR A 117 -12.59 -16.20 -15.03
CA THR A 117 -12.75 -16.07 -13.58
C THR A 117 -11.77 -15.02 -13.03
N ARG A 118 -12.22 -14.18 -12.08
CA ARG A 118 -11.40 -13.11 -11.53
C ARG A 118 -10.89 -13.44 -10.14
N LEU A 119 -9.63 -13.07 -9.91
CA LEU A 119 -9.00 -13.00 -8.60
C LEU A 119 -8.48 -11.57 -8.38
N CYS A 120 -8.50 -11.08 -7.14
CA CYS A 120 -7.98 -9.78 -6.75
C CYS A 120 -6.85 -9.97 -5.74
N THR A 121 -5.73 -9.29 -5.92
CA THR A 121 -4.62 -9.39 -4.98
C THR A 121 -3.74 -8.15 -5.00
N SER A 122 -2.96 -7.95 -3.96
CA SER A 122 -2.03 -6.82 -3.87
C SER A 122 -0.76 -7.17 -3.09
N GLY A 123 0.33 -6.47 -3.36
CA GLY A 123 1.61 -6.60 -2.67
C GLY A 123 2.48 -5.32 -2.79
N GLY A 124 3.59 -5.22 -2.06
CA GLY A 124 4.43 -4.02 -1.96
C GLY A 124 5.66 -4.01 -2.89
N VAL A 125 6.30 -2.85 -3.05
CA VAL A 125 7.43 -2.61 -3.99
C VAL A 125 8.67 -3.46 -3.67
N TRP A 126 8.94 -3.75 -2.40
CA TRP A 126 10.11 -4.53 -1.93
C TRP A 126 9.94 -6.05 -2.08
N GLY A 127 8.90 -6.49 -2.75
CA GLY A 127 8.57 -7.90 -2.87
C GLY A 127 9.56 -8.73 -3.70
N ARG A 128 10.43 -8.11 -4.51
CA ARG A 128 11.43 -8.87 -5.28
C ARG A 128 12.32 -9.71 -4.37
N GLU A 129 12.84 -9.12 -3.32
CA GLU A 129 13.77 -9.76 -2.37
C GLU A 129 13.01 -10.43 -1.22
N ARG A 130 12.03 -9.72 -0.63
CA ARG A 130 11.33 -10.15 0.59
C ARG A 130 10.12 -11.07 0.31
N GLY A 131 9.62 -11.12 -0.92
CA GLY A 131 8.32 -11.70 -1.24
C GLY A 131 7.16 -10.73 -0.99
N TYR A 132 5.99 -11.09 -1.51
CA TYR A 132 4.78 -10.27 -1.45
C TYR A 132 3.76 -10.91 -0.52
N CYS A 133 3.30 -10.17 0.48
CA CYS A 133 2.15 -10.57 1.29
C CYS A 133 0.89 -10.42 0.44
N LEU A 134 0.20 -11.53 0.16
CA LEU A 134 -0.89 -11.57 -0.80
C LEU A 134 -2.22 -11.86 -0.10
N MET A 135 -3.17 -10.95 -0.27
CA MET A 135 -4.56 -11.08 0.18
C MET A 135 -5.41 -11.28 -1.07
N ILE A 136 -5.92 -12.49 -1.26
CA ILE A 136 -6.54 -12.93 -2.52
C ILE A 136 -8.04 -13.13 -2.30
N GLY A 137 -8.86 -12.51 -3.15
CA GLY A 137 -10.31 -12.72 -3.19
C GLY A 137 -10.76 -13.24 -4.54
N GLY A 138 -11.82 -14.03 -4.57
CA GLY A 138 -12.42 -14.56 -5.78
C GLY A 138 -12.83 -16.03 -5.67
N ASP A 139 -13.05 -16.67 -6.78
CA ASP A 139 -13.47 -18.08 -6.85
C ASP A 139 -12.42 -19.02 -6.28
N GLY A 140 -12.85 -19.98 -5.45
CA GLY A 140 -11.95 -20.91 -4.76
C GLY A 140 -11.24 -21.90 -5.71
N ASP A 141 -11.89 -22.35 -6.78
CA ASP A 141 -11.28 -23.28 -7.74
C ASP A 141 -10.25 -22.54 -8.61
N ALA A 142 -10.53 -21.28 -8.97
CA ALA A 142 -9.56 -20.43 -9.65
C ALA A 142 -8.35 -20.13 -8.76
N PHE A 143 -8.58 -19.83 -7.47
CA PHE A 143 -7.50 -19.67 -6.49
C PHE A 143 -6.63 -20.93 -6.43
N ALA A 144 -7.22 -22.11 -6.26
CA ALA A 144 -6.47 -23.36 -6.16
C ALA A 144 -5.61 -23.64 -7.41
N ARG A 145 -6.10 -23.29 -8.61
CA ARG A 145 -5.33 -23.42 -9.85
C ARG A 145 -4.19 -22.42 -9.96
N ALA A 146 -4.37 -21.19 -9.46
CA ALA A 146 -3.35 -20.14 -9.48
C ALA A 146 -2.41 -20.20 -8.26
N GLU A 147 -2.70 -21.02 -7.25
CA GLU A 147 -1.95 -21.12 -6.01
C GLU A 147 -0.43 -21.28 -6.17
N PRO A 148 0.09 -22.10 -7.11
CA PRO A 148 1.54 -22.21 -7.32
C PRO A 148 2.21 -20.87 -7.70
N ILE A 149 1.47 -19.97 -8.35
CA ILE A 149 1.94 -18.62 -8.69
C ILE A 149 2.03 -17.78 -7.40
N PHE A 150 0.99 -17.80 -6.57
CA PHE A 150 0.96 -17.05 -5.30
C PHE A 150 2.04 -17.54 -4.33
N ALA A 151 2.19 -18.87 -4.19
CA ALA A 151 3.23 -19.48 -3.36
C ALA A 151 4.65 -19.06 -3.78
N THR A 152 4.91 -18.95 -5.10
CA THR A 152 6.20 -18.49 -5.62
C THR A 152 6.46 -17.01 -5.34
N VAL A 153 5.42 -16.19 -5.43
CA VAL A 153 5.51 -14.74 -5.23
C VAL A 153 5.59 -14.40 -3.73
N ALA A 154 4.96 -15.19 -2.87
CA ALA A 154 4.93 -14.98 -1.43
C ALA A 154 6.32 -15.09 -0.76
N PRO A 155 6.49 -14.52 0.46
CA PRO A 155 7.78 -14.54 1.18
C PRO A 155 8.21 -15.94 1.64
N GLY A 156 7.26 -16.84 1.88
CA GLY A 156 7.52 -18.17 2.43
C GLY A 156 7.60 -18.20 3.95
N VAL A 157 7.50 -19.40 4.52
CA VAL A 157 7.44 -19.61 5.98
C VAL A 157 8.67 -19.08 6.75
N ALA A 158 9.81 -18.99 6.08
CA ALA A 158 11.05 -18.50 6.71
C ALA A 158 11.05 -16.98 6.96
N ALA A 159 10.06 -16.24 6.45
CA ALA A 159 9.98 -14.79 6.62
C ALA A 159 9.69 -14.34 8.06
N ALA A 160 9.07 -15.22 8.86
CA ALA A 160 8.82 -14.98 10.28
C ALA A 160 8.75 -16.32 11.04
N PRO A 161 9.05 -16.35 12.35
CA PRO A 161 8.79 -17.52 13.18
C PRO A 161 7.31 -17.90 13.16
N ARG A 162 7.01 -19.19 13.19
CA ARG A 162 5.61 -19.66 13.30
C ARG A 162 4.99 -19.15 14.59
N THR A 163 3.73 -18.74 14.51
CA THR A 163 2.96 -18.33 15.70
C THR A 163 2.88 -19.48 16.70
N PRO A 164 3.17 -19.26 17.99
CA PRO A 164 3.05 -20.29 19.02
C PRO A 164 1.68 -20.97 18.98
N GLY A 165 1.66 -22.30 19.02
CA GLY A 165 0.45 -23.12 18.92
C GLY A 165 0.01 -23.46 17.49
N ARG A 166 0.73 -23.01 16.47
CA ARG A 166 0.55 -23.50 15.11
C ARG A 166 1.47 -24.69 14.86
N ASP A 167 0.89 -25.90 14.97
CA ASP A 167 1.57 -27.16 14.76
C ASP A 167 1.08 -27.84 13.47
N GLY A 168 1.80 -28.85 12.96
CA GLY A 168 1.43 -29.59 11.77
C GLY A 168 1.87 -28.93 10.46
N GLU A 169 1.12 -29.17 9.39
CA GLU A 169 1.43 -28.65 8.03
C GLU A 169 1.41 -27.12 7.99
N VAL A 170 2.29 -26.55 7.17
CA VAL A 170 2.39 -25.11 6.98
C VAL A 170 1.22 -24.61 6.14
N ALA A 171 0.39 -23.76 6.72
CA ALA A 171 -0.75 -23.17 6.02
C ALA A 171 -0.30 -22.07 5.02
N PRO A 172 -1.08 -21.79 3.96
CA PRO A 172 -0.80 -20.70 3.02
C PRO A 172 -0.58 -19.34 3.69
N SER A 173 -1.34 -19.02 4.74
CA SER A 173 -1.18 -17.79 5.53
C SER A 173 0.18 -17.68 6.22
N GLU A 174 0.79 -18.81 6.61
CA GLU A 174 2.14 -18.85 7.19
C GLU A 174 3.23 -18.69 6.12
N GLN A 175 2.88 -18.88 4.86
CA GLN A 175 3.75 -18.61 3.71
C GLN A 175 3.62 -17.17 3.19
N GLY A 176 2.63 -16.40 3.68
CA GLY A 176 2.41 -15.01 3.34
C GLY A 176 1.39 -14.79 2.22
N TYR A 177 0.51 -15.76 1.93
CA TYR A 177 -0.64 -15.57 1.05
C TYR A 177 -1.89 -16.21 1.65
N LEU A 178 -3.06 -15.64 1.36
CA LEU A 178 -4.33 -16.10 1.90
C LEU A 178 -5.47 -15.87 0.91
N HIS A 179 -6.30 -16.90 0.71
CA HIS A 179 -7.62 -16.74 0.10
C HIS A 179 -8.58 -16.15 1.16
N CYS A 180 -8.93 -14.88 0.99
CA CYS A 180 -9.72 -14.11 1.97
C CYS A 180 -11.22 -14.33 1.83
N GLY A 181 -11.68 -14.94 0.72
CA GLY A 181 -13.10 -15.15 0.42
C GLY A 181 -13.49 -14.75 -1.01
N PRO A 182 -14.75 -14.39 -1.25
CA PRO A 182 -15.27 -14.10 -2.59
C PRO A 182 -14.62 -12.85 -3.21
N CYS A 183 -15.01 -12.53 -4.46
CA CYS A 183 -14.51 -11.37 -5.18
C CYS A 183 -14.65 -10.07 -4.35
N GLY A 184 -13.61 -9.23 -4.41
CA GLY A 184 -13.50 -8.02 -3.60
C GLY A 184 -12.89 -8.21 -2.21
N SER A 185 -12.95 -9.41 -1.62
CA SER A 185 -12.46 -9.64 -0.25
C SER A 185 -10.94 -9.40 -0.11
N GLY A 186 -10.15 -9.73 -1.12
CA GLY A 186 -8.71 -9.49 -1.13
C GLY A 186 -8.37 -8.00 -1.04
N HIS A 187 -8.95 -7.19 -1.92
CA HIS A 187 -8.77 -5.74 -1.90
C HIS A 187 -9.39 -5.08 -0.66
N PHE A 188 -10.48 -5.64 -0.10
CA PHE A 188 -11.05 -5.16 1.16
C PHE A 188 -10.07 -5.35 2.32
N VAL A 189 -9.52 -6.55 2.50
CA VAL A 189 -8.51 -6.82 3.54
C VAL A 189 -7.27 -5.95 3.33
N LYS A 190 -6.85 -5.77 2.06
CA LYS A 190 -5.70 -4.94 1.71
C LYS A 190 -5.93 -3.45 2.05
N MET A 191 -7.09 -2.88 1.75
CA MET A 191 -7.33 -1.46 2.09
C MET A 191 -7.34 -1.23 3.60
N VAL A 192 -7.88 -2.17 4.38
CA VAL A 192 -7.85 -2.10 5.85
C VAL A 192 -6.41 -2.19 6.37
N HIS A 193 -5.60 -3.10 5.80
CA HIS A 193 -4.17 -3.17 6.11
C HIS A 193 -3.49 -1.80 5.88
N ASN A 194 -3.75 -1.15 4.75
CA ASN A 194 -3.17 0.16 4.45
C ASN A 194 -3.73 1.27 5.37
N GLY A 195 -4.99 1.18 5.78
CA GLY A 195 -5.53 2.06 6.82
C GLY A 195 -4.75 1.96 8.14
N ILE A 196 -4.46 0.72 8.58
CA ILE A 196 -3.61 0.46 9.76
C ILE A 196 -2.20 1.02 9.55
N GLU A 197 -1.61 0.82 8.37
CA GLU A 197 -0.30 1.38 8.00
C GLU A 197 -0.29 2.92 8.16
N TYR A 198 -1.33 3.63 7.71
CA TYR A 198 -1.46 5.07 7.90
C TYR A 198 -1.42 5.47 9.39
N GLY A 199 -2.14 4.75 10.24
CA GLY A 199 -2.14 4.96 11.68
C GLY A 199 -0.78 4.73 12.32
N MET A 200 -0.10 3.64 11.95
CA MET A 200 1.25 3.33 12.43
C MET A 200 2.26 4.40 12.01
N MET A 201 2.23 4.82 10.73
CA MET A 201 3.10 5.89 10.23
C MET A 201 2.87 7.21 10.96
N ALA A 202 1.61 7.59 11.18
CA ALA A 202 1.27 8.81 11.90
C ALA A 202 1.80 8.77 13.33
N SER A 203 1.59 7.67 14.06
CA SER A 203 2.05 7.52 15.44
C SER A 203 3.58 7.59 15.56
N LEU A 204 4.31 6.95 14.65
CA LEU A 204 5.78 7.03 14.61
C LEU A 204 6.24 8.46 14.32
N ALA A 205 5.64 9.13 13.34
CA ALA A 205 6.00 10.49 12.96
C ALA A 205 5.73 11.50 14.09
N GLU A 206 4.57 11.41 14.76
CA GLU A 206 4.22 12.24 15.90
C GLU A 206 5.19 12.03 17.07
N GLY A 207 5.51 10.78 17.41
CA GLY A 207 6.47 10.45 18.47
C GLY A 207 7.87 11.01 18.19
N LEU A 208 8.38 10.81 16.97
CA LEU A 208 9.67 11.36 16.56
C LEU A 208 9.66 12.89 16.55
N ASN A 209 8.56 13.53 16.16
CA ASN A 209 8.43 14.98 16.19
C ASN A 209 8.40 15.54 17.63
N ILE A 210 7.79 14.83 18.58
CA ILE A 210 7.86 15.20 20.02
C ILE A 210 9.32 15.18 20.49
N LEU A 211 10.09 14.14 20.17
CA LEU A 211 11.50 14.06 20.54
C LEU A 211 12.33 15.15 19.87
N ARG A 212 12.07 15.45 18.60
CA ARG A 212 12.75 16.52 17.85
C ARG A 212 12.56 17.91 18.47
N ASN A 213 11.44 18.13 19.14
CA ASN A 213 11.12 19.39 19.81
C ASN A 213 11.35 19.36 21.33
N ALA A 214 12.02 18.37 21.86
CA ALA A 214 12.29 18.24 23.29
C ALA A 214 13.31 19.28 23.82
N ASP A 215 13.88 20.10 22.95
CA ASP A 215 14.73 21.26 23.28
C ASP A 215 13.97 22.57 23.44
N VAL A 216 12.64 22.59 23.30
CA VAL A 216 11.81 23.80 23.29
C VAL A 216 12.03 24.69 24.53
N GLY A 217 12.45 24.14 25.67
CA GLY A 217 12.78 24.87 26.90
C GLY A 217 14.09 25.68 26.84
N THR A 218 14.92 25.45 25.80
CA THR A 218 16.14 26.26 25.58
C THR A 218 15.85 27.51 24.75
N ARG A 219 14.68 27.58 24.10
CA ARG A 219 14.28 28.68 23.22
C ARG A 219 13.72 29.85 24.03
N VAL A 220 13.92 31.05 23.52
CA VAL A 220 13.32 32.26 24.18
C VAL A 220 11.81 32.16 24.09
N GLN A 221 11.16 32.13 25.27
CA GLN A 221 9.72 32.07 25.36
C GLN A 221 9.14 33.49 25.42
N HIS A 222 8.41 33.92 24.41
CA HIS A 222 7.63 35.16 24.44
C HIS A 222 6.21 34.85 24.92
N GLY A 223 6.02 34.91 26.26
CA GLY A 223 4.69 34.80 26.87
C GLY A 223 3.91 36.07 26.69
N ASP A 224 2.64 35.96 26.27
CA ASP A 224 1.68 37.05 26.23
C ASP A 224 0.28 36.54 26.61
N ALA A 225 -0.71 37.43 26.62
CA ALA A 225 -2.09 37.06 26.97
C ALA A 225 -2.76 36.08 26.02
N GLU A 226 -2.16 35.83 24.84
CA GLU A 226 -2.73 35.02 23.75
C GLU A 226 -2.01 33.69 23.55
N THR A 227 -0.84 33.53 24.18
CA THR A 227 0.00 32.30 24.05
C THR A 227 0.23 31.71 25.42
N ALA A 228 -0.19 30.47 25.63
CA ALA A 228 0.09 29.76 26.87
C ALA A 228 1.62 29.61 27.03
N PRO A 229 2.17 30.01 28.20
CA PRO A 229 3.60 29.85 28.46
C PRO A 229 3.95 28.35 28.55
N LEU A 230 5.18 28.02 28.19
CA LEU A 230 5.71 26.68 28.44
C LEU A 230 5.89 26.46 29.94
N PRO A 231 5.16 25.51 30.57
CA PRO A 231 5.38 25.24 32.00
C PRO A 231 6.67 24.42 32.15
N ASN A 232 7.47 24.77 33.19
CA ASN A 232 8.69 24.04 33.55
C ASN A 232 9.67 23.86 32.37
N PRO A 233 10.15 24.94 31.72
CA PRO A 233 11.02 24.85 30.55
C PRO A 233 12.30 24.02 30.80
N GLU A 234 12.73 23.93 32.07
CA GLU A 234 13.87 23.07 32.48
C GLU A 234 13.63 21.58 32.23
N CYS A 235 12.39 21.13 32.05
CA CYS A 235 12.06 19.76 31.72
C CYS A 235 12.13 19.46 30.21
N TYR A 236 12.38 20.45 29.37
CA TYR A 236 12.38 20.36 27.90
C TYR A 236 13.67 20.94 27.31
N GLN A 237 14.81 20.40 27.74
CA GLN A 237 16.15 20.85 27.32
C GLN A 237 16.99 19.69 26.78
N TYR A 238 16.35 18.74 26.09
CA TYR A 238 17.00 17.56 25.55
C TYR A 238 17.28 17.75 24.06
N ASP A 239 18.52 17.49 23.67
CA ASP A 239 18.95 17.39 22.28
C ASP A 239 19.15 15.91 21.96
N PHE A 240 18.13 15.28 21.37
CA PHE A 240 18.16 13.87 21.06
C PHE A 240 18.70 13.60 19.65
N ASP A 241 19.60 12.62 19.55
CA ASP A 241 19.97 12.02 18.27
C ASP A 241 18.84 11.11 17.78
N ILE A 242 17.95 11.67 16.95
CA ILE A 242 16.74 10.98 16.48
C ILE A 242 17.06 9.72 15.67
N PRO A 243 18.05 9.71 14.75
CA PRO A 243 18.53 8.48 14.11
C PRO A 243 18.90 7.37 15.09
N GLU A 244 19.62 7.67 16.15
CA GLU A 244 20.06 6.68 17.15
C GLU A 244 18.88 6.20 18.02
N VAL A 245 17.92 7.07 18.33
CA VAL A 245 16.67 6.67 19.00
C VAL A 245 15.89 5.69 18.13
N ALA A 246 15.72 5.97 16.84
CA ALA A 246 15.05 5.05 15.92
C ALA A 246 15.80 3.70 15.81
N GLU A 247 17.14 3.73 15.77
CA GLU A 247 17.98 2.53 15.73
C GLU A 247 17.81 1.66 16.97
N VAL A 248 17.78 2.24 18.18
CA VAL A 248 17.61 1.44 19.40
C VAL A 248 16.18 0.85 19.49
N TRP A 249 15.17 1.61 19.05
CA TRP A 249 13.80 1.11 19.08
C TRP A 249 13.56 -0.07 18.12
N ARG A 250 14.15 -0.03 16.91
CA ARG A 250 14.01 -1.14 15.97
C ARG A 250 14.71 -2.43 16.44
N ARG A 251 15.66 -2.35 17.37
CA ARG A 251 16.46 -3.49 17.84
C ARG A 251 15.75 -4.39 18.85
N GLY A 252 14.74 -3.93 19.55
CA GLY A 252 14.12 -4.78 20.56
C GLY A 252 12.96 -4.16 21.31
N SER A 253 12.45 -3.02 20.87
CA SER A 253 11.24 -2.45 21.48
C SER A 253 9.97 -3.12 20.93
N VAL A 254 8.87 -2.98 21.68
CA VAL A 254 7.54 -3.51 21.29
C VAL A 254 6.98 -2.86 20.02
N ILE A 255 7.48 -1.67 19.63
CA ILE A 255 7.09 -0.98 18.40
C ILE A 255 8.00 -1.33 17.20
N GLY A 256 8.92 -2.28 17.38
CA GLY A 256 9.77 -2.80 16.31
C GLY A 256 8.90 -3.31 15.14
N SER A 257 9.17 -2.81 13.94
CA SER A 257 8.39 -3.12 12.74
C SER A 257 9.20 -2.80 11.49
N TRP A 258 8.79 -3.35 10.35
CA TRP A 258 9.44 -2.97 9.09
C TRP A 258 9.29 -1.47 8.76
N LEU A 259 8.18 -0.83 9.14
CA LEU A 259 8.05 0.63 9.01
C LEU A 259 9.12 1.37 9.82
N LEU A 260 9.40 0.92 11.03
CA LEU A 260 10.46 1.51 11.85
C LEU A 260 11.85 1.24 11.27
N ASP A 261 12.10 0.07 10.67
CA ASP A 261 13.35 -0.22 9.95
C ASP A 261 13.56 0.76 8.80
N LEU A 262 12.53 1.00 8.00
CA LEU A 262 12.58 1.96 6.88
C LEU A 262 12.74 3.40 7.39
N THR A 263 12.11 3.75 8.50
CA THR A 263 12.27 5.06 9.15
C THR A 263 13.71 5.28 9.61
N ALA A 264 14.33 4.29 10.24
CA ALA A 264 15.73 4.38 10.68
C ALA A 264 16.69 4.53 9.49
N ILE A 265 16.43 3.86 8.36
CA ILE A 265 17.22 4.04 7.13
C ILE A 265 17.11 5.50 6.64
N ALA A 266 15.88 6.03 6.51
CA ALA A 266 15.64 7.39 6.05
C ALA A 266 16.32 8.44 6.95
N LEU A 267 16.19 8.29 8.27
CA LEU A 267 16.81 9.19 9.24
C LEU A 267 18.34 9.10 9.23
N ARG A 268 18.92 7.93 8.95
CA ARG A 268 20.36 7.80 8.80
C ARG A 268 20.88 8.48 7.53
N GLU A 269 20.13 8.41 6.43
CA GLU A 269 20.48 9.07 5.16
C GLU A 269 20.30 10.59 5.26
N SER A 270 19.26 11.06 5.92
CA SER A 270 18.92 12.48 6.11
C SER A 270 18.35 12.70 7.51
N PRO A 271 19.19 13.04 8.51
CA PRO A 271 18.75 13.22 9.92
C PRO A 271 17.66 14.29 10.10
N ASP A 272 17.68 15.33 9.28
CA ASP A 272 16.70 16.43 9.29
C ASP A 272 15.59 16.27 8.26
N LEU A 273 15.62 15.22 7.42
CA LEU A 273 14.67 14.97 6.33
C LEU A 273 14.51 16.19 5.40
N ALA A 274 15.57 16.97 5.19
CA ALA A 274 15.55 18.27 4.53
C ALA A 274 15.10 18.23 3.07
N GLU A 275 15.22 17.09 2.40
CA GLU A 275 14.77 16.88 1.02
C GLU A 275 13.24 16.71 0.89
N PHE A 276 12.51 16.55 1.99
CA PHE A 276 11.07 16.37 2.00
C PHE A 276 10.34 17.66 2.40
N SER A 277 9.32 18.03 1.63
CA SER A 277 8.49 19.22 1.91
C SER A 277 7.38 18.97 2.94
N GLY A 278 7.24 17.74 3.45
CA GLY A 278 6.19 17.37 4.39
C GLY A 278 4.79 17.17 3.78
N ARG A 279 4.64 17.21 2.46
CA ARG A 279 3.36 17.00 1.75
C ARG A 279 3.13 15.51 1.52
N VAL A 280 2.17 14.93 2.24
CA VAL A 280 1.91 13.48 2.23
C VAL A 280 0.68 13.16 1.40
N SER A 281 0.87 12.41 0.30
CA SER A 281 -0.22 11.94 -0.55
C SER A 281 -0.97 10.77 0.08
N ASP A 282 -2.21 10.56 -0.36
CA ASP A 282 -2.96 9.33 -0.11
C ASP A 282 -3.33 8.67 -1.45
N SER A 283 -3.28 7.34 -1.50
CA SER A 283 -3.56 6.53 -2.68
C SER A 283 -4.97 5.93 -2.70
N GLY A 284 -5.82 6.35 -1.75
CA GLY A 284 -7.24 6.03 -1.69
C GLY A 284 -7.61 5.03 -0.58
N GLU A 285 -6.74 4.11 -0.21
CA GLU A 285 -7.08 3.02 0.73
C GLU A 285 -7.48 3.54 2.11
N GLY A 286 -6.81 4.57 2.63
CA GLY A 286 -7.20 5.21 3.88
C GLY A 286 -8.60 5.80 3.82
N ARG A 287 -9.01 6.39 2.67
CA ARG A 287 -10.37 6.88 2.43
C ARG A 287 -11.37 5.74 2.42
N TRP A 288 -11.08 4.68 1.66
CA TRP A 288 -11.97 3.53 1.53
C TRP A 288 -12.15 2.80 2.86
N THR A 289 -11.08 2.69 3.67
CA THR A 289 -11.15 2.15 5.04
C THR A 289 -12.02 3.00 5.95
N ALA A 290 -11.87 4.33 5.91
CA ALA A 290 -12.71 5.24 6.70
C ALA A 290 -14.19 5.16 6.29
N ILE A 291 -14.48 5.09 4.97
CA ILE A 291 -15.84 4.92 4.45
C ILE A 291 -16.42 3.58 4.89
N ALA A 292 -15.66 2.49 4.80
CA ALA A 292 -16.11 1.18 5.24
C ALA A 292 -16.45 1.17 6.74
N ALA A 293 -15.59 1.76 7.57
CA ALA A 293 -15.86 1.88 9.01
C ALA A 293 -17.16 2.64 9.31
N ILE A 294 -17.46 3.72 8.55
CA ILE A 294 -18.71 4.47 8.67
C ILE A 294 -19.92 3.62 8.23
N ASP A 295 -19.81 2.96 7.09
CA ASP A 295 -20.88 2.13 6.54
C ASP A 295 -21.21 0.93 7.44
N GLU A 296 -20.20 0.35 8.08
CA GLU A 296 -20.30 -0.76 9.03
C GLU A 296 -20.72 -0.32 10.44
N GLY A 297 -20.69 0.98 10.73
CA GLY A 297 -20.94 1.51 12.08
C GLY A 297 -19.82 1.21 13.07
N VAL A 298 -18.59 1.00 12.60
CA VAL A 298 -17.42 0.66 13.42
C VAL A 298 -16.58 1.91 13.70
N PRO A 299 -16.26 2.23 14.96
CA PRO A 299 -15.43 3.39 15.27
C PRO A 299 -13.96 3.16 14.85
N ALA A 300 -13.42 4.07 14.05
CA ALA A 300 -12.02 4.04 13.58
C ALA A 300 -11.33 5.42 13.71
N PRO A 301 -11.29 6.05 14.92
CA PRO A 301 -10.77 7.40 15.10
C PRO A 301 -9.29 7.50 14.72
N VAL A 302 -8.46 6.54 15.08
CA VAL A 302 -7.01 6.56 14.81
C VAL A 302 -6.73 6.60 13.31
N LEU A 303 -7.36 5.70 12.55
CA LEU A 303 -7.17 5.60 11.09
C LEU A 303 -7.71 6.83 10.37
N THR A 304 -8.87 7.32 10.80
CA THR A 304 -9.50 8.52 10.23
C THR A 304 -8.66 9.77 10.51
N THR A 305 -8.13 9.94 11.72
CA THR A 305 -7.25 11.07 12.06
C THR A 305 -5.95 11.03 11.25
N ALA A 306 -5.34 9.87 11.11
CA ALA A 306 -4.13 9.71 10.29
C ALA A 306 -4.37 10.07 8.81
N LEU A 307 -5.55 9.75 8.26
CA LEU A 307 -5.95 10.17 6.91
C LEU A 307 -6.11 11.70 6.83
N GLN A 308 -6.79 12.33 7.80
CA GLN A 308 -7.02 13.77 7.84
C GLN A 308 -5.71 14.55 7.99
N SER A 309 -4.74 14.04 8.76
CA SER A 309 -3.40 14.63 8.86
C SER A 309 -2.71 14.70 7.48
N ARG A 310 -2.91 13.72 6.61
CA ARG A 310 -2.42 13.79 5.21
C ARG A 310 -3.13 14.88 4.40
N PHE A 311 -4.40 15.16 4.66
CA PHE A 311 -5.09 16.29 4.02
C PHE A 311 -4.52 17.62 4.49
N ALA A 312 -4.35 17.80 5.80
CA ALA A 312 -3.76 18.99 6.40
C ALA A 312 -2.33 19.24 5.88
N SER A 313 -1.51 18.19 5.73
CA SER A 313 -0.14 18.31 5.17
C SER A 313 -0.08 18.90 3.74
N ARG A 314 -1.21 19.00 3.07
CA ARG A 314 -1.35 19.55 1.71
C ARG A 314 -2.10 20.89 1.69
N ASP A 315 -2.19 21.57 2.81
CA ASP A 315 -2.85 22.87 3.01
C ASP A 315 -4.38 22.84 2.75
N LEU A 316 -5.02 21.67 2.86
CA LEU A 316 -6.47 21.54 2.63
C LEU A 316 -7.31 22.06 3.81
N ASP A 317 -6.67 22.47 4.91
CA ASP A 317 -7.25 23.10 6.09
C ASP A 317 -6.97 24.63 6.17
N ASP A 318 -6.28 25.22 5.18
CA ASP A 318 -5.89 26.64 5.18
C ASP A 318 -7.09 27.57 5.43
N PHE A 319 -8.21 27.38 4.75
CA PHE A 319 -9.40 28.20 4.95
C PHE A 319 -9.97 28.05 6.39
N ALA A 320 -9.97 26.83 6.94
CA ALA A 320 -10.44 26.59 8.29
C ALA A 320 -9.57 27.31 9.32
N ASN A 321 -8.25 27.27 9.16
CA ASN A 321 -7.29 27.96 10.01
C ASN A 321 -7.46 29.50 9.93
N LYS A 322 -7.65 30.05 8.71
CA LYS A 322 -7.97 31.48 8.53
C LYS A 322 -9.29 31.88 9.20
N ALA A 323 -10.32 31.03 9.12
CA ALA A 323 -11.59 31.28 9.75
C ALA A 323 -11.47 31.29 11.29
N LEU A 324 -10.66 30.39 11.87
CA LEU A 324 -10.36 30.40 13.33
C LEU A 324 -9.66 31.70 13.75
N SER A 325 -8.63 32.12 13.01
CA SER A 325 -7.95 33.39 13.26
C SER A 325 -8.92 34.60 13.18
N ALA A 326 -9.78 34.62 12.15
CA ALA A 326 -10.77 35.68 11.98
C ALA A 326 -11.78 35.71 13.14
N MET A 327 -12.29 34.55 13.58
CA MET A 327 -13.20 34.48 14.74
C MET A 327 -12.53 34.97 16.02
N ARG A 328 -11.29 34.58 16.31
CA ARG A 328 -10.52 35.05 17.45
C ARG A 328 -10.38 36.59 17.45
N LYS A 329 -10.11 37.17 16.28
CA LYS A 329 -10.03 38.62 16.11
C LYS A 329 -11.38 39.30 16.40
N GLN A 330 -12.49 38.73 15.93
CA GLN A 330 -13.81 39.36 16.09
C GLN A 330 -14.33 39.31 17.53
N PHE A 331 -14.18 38.19 18.22
CA PHE A 331 -14.71 38.09 19.58
C PHE A 331 -13.75 38.58 20.68
N GLY A 332 -12.43 38.53 20.45
CA GLY A 332 -11.41 38.82 21.46
C GLY A 332 -10.45 39.97 21.11
N GLY A 333 -10.52 40.51 19.89
CA GLY A 333 -9.58 41.52 19.39
C GLY A 333 -8.15 40.96 19.12
N HIS A 334 -7.98 39.64 19.15
CA HIS A 334 -6.67 38.97 18.98
C HIS A 334 -6.15 39.15 17.56
N ALA A 335 -5.00 39.79 17.40
CA ALA A 335 -4.33 39.92 16.11
C ALA A 335 -3.57 38.63 15.78
N GLU A 336 -3.61 38.21 14.51
CA GLU A 336 -2.78 37.12 14.04
C GLU A 336 -1.29 37.51 14.13
N LYS A 337 -0.48 36.62 14.71
CA LYS A 337 0.96 36.85 14.82
C LYS A 337 1.63 36.56 13.47
N PRO A 338 2.71 37.31 13.11
CA PRO A 338 3.48 36.98 11.93
C PRO A 338 4.07 35.56 12.03
N ALA A 339 4.20 34.89 10.90
CA ALA A 339 4.93 33.62 10.85
C ALA A 339 6.39 33.86 11.24
N ASN A 340 6.91 33.07 12.17
CA ASN A 340 8.33 33.11 12.58
C ASN A 340 9.24 32.54 11.49
#